data_5f68f19f22d5f1d3bd85df9733fb2a2e
#
_entry.id   5f68f19f22d5f1d3bd85df9733fb2a2e
#
_cell.length_a   1.000
_cell.length_b   1.000
_cell.length_c   1.000
_cell.angle_alpha   90.00
_cell.angle_beta   90.00
_cell.angle_gamma   90.00
#
_symmetry.space_group_name_H-M   'P 1'
#
loop_
_entity.id
_entity.type
_entity.pdbx_description
1 polymer ?
#
loop_
_entity_poly.entity_id
_entity_poly.type
_entity_poly.pdbx_seq_one_letter_code
_entity_poly.pdbx_strand_id
1 'polypeptide(L)'
;GYYKELKKNTSLAKKFGMPENKDLKDDAIRKKGLTQNCYGMVYNVNFKNDHWDIIGGVNLQKFSCNHWGYVTYIGSQELEQKYLGKNGKYKYYDSDANKDDYSGFLKATYSFLDHWNVFADLQYRYVKYKTDGLNDRFVKKDGKYVNQELNIDDDFNFFNPKAGISYTNEGHKAYASVALANREPERNN
;
A
#
# COMPACT_ATOMS: atom_id res chain seq x y z
N GLY A 1 -0.22 -4.86 -14.52
CA GLY A 1 -0.05 -6.29 -14.71
C GLY A 1 -1.36 -7.06 -14.63
N TYR A 2 -1.45 -8.22 -15.25
CA TYR A 2 -2.61 -9.11 -15.16
C TYR A 2 -2.20 -10.57 -15.29
N TYR A 3 -3.06 -11.49 -14.83
CA TYR A 3 -2.95 -12.92 -15.09
C TYR A 3 -4.30 -13.54 -15.48
N LYS A 4 -4.24 -14.63 -16.26
CA LYS A 4 -5.38 -15.47 -16.63
C LYS A 4 -5.32 -16.80 -15.87
N GLU A 5 -6.47 -17.31 -15.45
CA GLU A 5 -6.55 -18.55 -14.71
C GLU A 5 -7.83 -19.32 -15.09
N LEU A 6 -7.69 -20.61 -15.39
CA LEU A 6 -8.81 -21.53 -15.55
C LEU A 6 -9.24 -22.07 -14.18
N LYS A 7 -10.50 -21.88 -13.85
CA LYS A 7 -11.18 -22.46 -12.69
C LYS A 7 -12.13 -23.55 -13.16
N LYS A 8 -11.78 -24.79 -12.89
CA LYS A 8 -12.59 -25.96 -13.26
C LYS A 8 -13.67 -26.21 -12.22
N ASN A 9 -14.88 -26.58 -12.69
CA ASN A 9 -16.03 -26.99 -11.85
C ASN A 9 -16.21 -26.06 -10.63
N THR A 10 -16.15 -24.75 -10.85
CA THR A 10 -16.21 -23.74 -9.78
C THR A 10 -17.61 -23.18 -9.62
N SER A 11 -18.00 -22.86 -8.39
CA SER A 11 -19.23 -22.13 -8.11
C SER A 11 -19.19 -20.73 -8.73
N LEU A 12 -20.06 -20.48 -9.70
CA LEU A 12 -20.17 -19.18 -10.37
C LEU A 12 -20.73 -18.11 -9.44
N ALA A 13 -21.67 -18.50 -8.55
CA ALA A 13 -22.24 -17.58 -7.56
C ALA A 13 -21.23 -17.18 -6.50
N LYS A 14 -20.60 -18.17 -5.83
CA LYS A 14 -19.66 -17.92 -4.74
C LYS A 14 -18.38 -17.21 -5.18
N LYS A 15 -17.92 -17.46 -6.42
CA LYS A 15 -16.65 -16.93 -6.94
C LYS A 15 -16.81 -15.66 -7.76
N PHE A 16 -17.96 -15.46 -8.39
CA PHE A 16 -18.15 -14.36 -9.35
C PHE A 16 -19.50 -13.64 -9.19
N GLY A 17 -20.36 -14.08 -8.26
CA GLY A 17 -21.69 -13.48 -8.04
C GLY A 17 -22.68 -13.63 -9.20
N MET A 18 -22.40 -14.55 -10.15
CA MET A 18 -23.17 -14.63 -11.39
C MET A 18 -24.61 -15.12 -11.20
N PRO A 19 -24.87 -16.37 -10.73
CA PRO A 19 -26.24 -16.80 -10.49
C PRO A 19 -26.70 -16.32 -9.12
N GLU A 20 -27.73 -15.50 -9.12
CA GLU A 20 -28.25 -14.88 -7.90
C GLU A 20 -28.78 -15.89 -6.87
N ASN A 21 -29.41 -16.98 -7.34
CA ASN A 21 -30.20 -17.89 -6.49
C ASN A 21 -29.76 -19.37 -6.51
N LYS A 22 -28.77 -19.74 -7.34
CA LYS A 22 -28.32 -21.14 -7.48
C LYS A 22 -26.79 -21.20 -7.45
N ASP A 23 -26.26 -22.19 -6.75
CA ASP A 23 -24.83 -22.49 -6.76
C ASP A 23 -24.48 -23.39 -7.97
N LEU A 24 -24.59 -22.81 -9.16
CA LEU A 24 -24.18 -23.47 -10.38
C LEU A 24 -22.65 -23.56 -10.44
N LYS A 25 -22.16 -24.75 -10.78
CA LYS A 25 -20.75 -25.02 -10.98
C LYS A 25 -20.47 -25.19 -12.47
N ASP A 26 -19.41 -24.53 -12.94
CA ASP A 26 -18.97 -24.63 -14.33
C ASP A 26 -17.49 -24.33 -14.42
N ASP A 27 -16.91 -24.60 -15.60
CA ASP A 27 -15.57 -24.15 -15.93
C ASP A 27 -15.62 -22.69 -16.31
N ALA A 28 -14.69 -21.89 -15.78
CA ALA A 28 -14.61 -20.47 -16.09
C ALA A 28 -13.15 -20.01 -16.21
N ILE A 29 -12.89 -19.12 -17.15
CA ILE A 29 -11.62 -18.42 -17.22
C ILE A 29 -11.80 -17.03 -16.64
N ARG A 30 -11.01 -16.71 -15.61
CA ARG A 30 -10.92 -15.36 -15.07
C ARG A 30 -9.62 -14.67 -15.48
N LYS A 31 -9.71 -13.37 -15.66
CA LYS A 31 -8.59 -12.46 -15.80
C LYS A 31 -8.61 -11.47 -14.65
N LYS A 32 -7.55 -11.46 -13.84
CA LYS A 32 -7.36 -10.47 -12.76
C LYS A 32 -6.20 -9.57 -13.10
N GLY A 33 -6.30 -8.34 -12.71
CA GLY A 33 -5.21 -7.39 -12.93
C GLY A 33 -5.25 -6.25 -11.95
N LEU A 34 -4.17 -5.49 -12.05
CA LEU A 34 -4.02 -4.22 -11.36
C LEU A 34 -3.37 -3.19 -12.29
N THR A 35 -3.81 -1.96 -12.13
CA THR A 35 -3.23 -0.79 -12.77
C THR A 35 -2.71 0.12 -11.67
N GLN A 36 -1.43 0.45 -11.73
CA GLN A 36 -0.76 1.22 -10.67
C GLN A 36 -0.11 2.46 -11.27
N ASN A 37 -0.19 3.56 -10.53
CA ASN A 37 0.57 4.76 -10.78
C ASN A 37 1.26 5.19 -9.47
N CYS A 38 2.51 5.61 -9.57
CA CYS A 38 3.28 6.12 -8.47
C CYS A 38 3.97 7.41 -8.89
N TYR A 39 3.73 8.47 -8.15
CA TYR A 39 4.36 9.78 -8.35
C TYR A 39 5.07 10.16 -7.07
N GLY A 40 6.27 10.70 -7.20
CA GLY A 40 7.00 11.11 -6.02
C GLY A 40 8.03 12.19 -6.33
N MET A 41 8.40 12.92 -5.28
CA MET A 41 9.46 13.91 -5.27
C MET A 41 10.28 13.73 -4.01
N VAL A 42 11.59 13.75 -4.17
CA VAL A 42 12.55 13.79 -3.05
C VAL A 42 13.38 15.04 -3.18
N TYR A 43 13.49 15.79 -2.10
CA TYR A 43 14.32 16.98 -2.03
C TYR A 43 15.18 16.94 -0.76
N ASN A 44 16.47 17.17 -0.90
CA ASN A 44 17.43 17.18 0.20
C ASN A 44 18.28 18.44 0.16
N VAL A 45 18.59 18.95 1.34
CA VAL A 45 19.48 20.10 1.56
C VAL A 45 20.55 19.70 2.56
N ASN A 46 21.79 20.06 2.26
CA ASN A 46 22.91 19.89 3.17
C ASN A 46 23.60 21.23 3.39
N PHE A 47 23.87 21.56 4.65
CA PHE A 47 24.66 22.70 5.07
C PHE A 47 25.77 22.22 6.00
N LYS A 48 27.00 22.60 5.70
CA LYS A 48 28.16 22.22 6.49
C LYS A 48 29.13 23.40 6.66
N ASN A 49 29.59 23.57 7.88
CA ASN A 49 30.70 24.43 8.23
C ASN A 49 31.60 23.77 9.30
N ASP A 50 32.50 24.52 9.94
CA ASP A 50 33.46 23.98 10.90
C ASP A 50 32.82 23.34 12.13
N HIS A 51 31.63 23.77 12.53
CA HIS A 51 30.94 23.33 13.72
C HIS A 51 29.63 22.58 13.45
N TRP A 52 28.95 22.91 12.35
CA TRP A 52 27.63 22.37 12.01
C TRP A 52 27.67 21.48 10.78
N ASP A 53 27.02 20.34 10.89
CA ASP A 53 26.64 19.50 9.77
C ASP A 53 25.14 19.27 9.85
N ILE A 54 24.37 19.90 8.95
CA ILE A 54 22.91 19.87 8.94
C ILE A 54 22.45 19.29 7.61
N ILE A 55 21.67 18.24 7.67
CA ILE A 55 21.00 17.67 6.50
C ILE A 55 19.51 17.58 6.77
N GLY A 56 18.71 18.05 5.83
CA GLY A 56 17.26 17.95 5.87
C GLY A 56 16.72 17.49 4.54
N GLY A 57 15.56 16.87 4.57
CA GLY A 57 14.93 16.43 3.34
C GLY A 57 13.45 16.16 3.51
N VAL A 58 12.77 16.12 2.38
CA VAL A 58 11.36 15.74 2.26
C VAL A 58 11.21 14.69 1.19
N ASN A 59 10.31 13.75 1.43
CA ASN A 59 9.87 12.76 0.46
C ASN A 59 8.33 12.84 0.37
N LEU A 60 7.83 13.13 -0.81
CA LEU A 60 6.42 13.23 -1.11
C LEU A 60 6.09 12.14 -2.12
N GLN A 61 5.20 11.23 -1.76
CA GLN A 61 4.84 10.11 -2.63
C GLN A 61 3.33 9.92 -2.65
N LYS A 62 2.80 9.72 -3.84
CA LYS A 62 1.41 9.37 -4.07
C LYS A 62 1.33 8.11 -4.90
N PHE A 63 0.60 7.13 -4.40
CA PHE A 63 0.37 5.86 -5.04
C PHE A 63 -1.13 5.66 -5.26
N SER A 64 -1.49 5.24 -6.47
CA SER A 64 -2.85 4.83 -6.80
C SER A 64 -2.84 3.46 -7.47
N CYS A 65 -3.81 2.63 -7.13
CA CYS A 65 -3.94 1.29 -7.67
C CYS A 65 -5.43 0.97 -7.88
N ASN A 66 -5.77 0.56 -9.09
CA ASN A 66 -7.07 -0.03 -9.39
C ASN A 66 -6.90 -1.54 -9.52
N HIS A 67 -7.66 -2.31 -8.73
CA HIS A 67 -7.74 -3.77 -8.79
C HIS A 67 -9.03 -4.17 -9.49
N TRP A 68 -8.94 -5.02 -10.49
CA TRP A 68 -10.08 -5.43 -11.29
C TRP A 68 -10.04 -6.91 -11.66
N GLY A 69 -11.22 -7.45 -11.92
CA GLY A 69 -11.37 -8.84 -12.37
C GLY A 69 -12.53 -9.04 -13.32
N TYR A 70 -12.25 -9.81 -14.36
CA TYR A 70 -13.22 -10.20 -15.38
C TYR A 70 -13.30 -11.72 -15.49
N VAL A 71 -14.51 -12.24 -15.74
CA VAL A 71 -14.69 -13.56 -16.32
C VAL A 71 -14.74 -13.37 -17.83
N THR A 72 -13.96 -14.19 -18.55
CA THR A 72 -13.79 -14.08 -20.01
C THR A 72 -14.20 -15.34 -20.76
N TYR A 73 -14.60 -16.38 -20.05
CA TYR A 73 -15.12 -17.64 -20.61
C TYR A 73 -15.93 -18.37 -19.54
N ILE A 74 -17.00 -19.03 -19.96
CA ILE A 74 -17.83 -19.94 -19.17
C ILE A 74 -18.08 -21.18 -20.04
N GLY A 75 -18.00 -22.38 -19.45
CA GLY A 75 -18.14 -23.65 -20.18
C GLY A 75 -19.51 -23.83 -20.81
N SER A 76 -20.59 -23.42 -20.11
CA SER A 76 -21.95 -23.41 -20.65
C SER A 76 -22.18 -22.25 -21.60
N GLN A 77 -22.52 -22.54 -22.84
CA GLN A 77 -22.79 -21.55 -23.88
C GLN A 77 -23.94 -20.60 -23.50
N GLU A 78 -24.98 -21.14 -22.84
CA GLU A 78 -26.14 -20.35 -22.39
C GLU A 78 -25.72 -19.30 -21.34
N LEU A 79 -24.89 -19.70 -20.34
CA LEU A 79 -24.41 -18.83 -19.30
C LEU A 79 -23.40 -17.83 -19.87
N GLU A 80 -22.57 -18.25 -20.81
CA GLU A 80 -21.63 -17.36 -21.48
C GLU A 80 -22.36 -16.23 -22.20
N GLN A 81 -23.40 -16.54 -23.01
CA GLN A 81 -24.21 -15.54 -23.68
C GLN A 81 -24.92 -14.61 -22.68
N LYS A 82 -25.46 -15.17 -21.59
CA LYS A 82 -26.19 -14.41 -20.57
C LYS A 82 -25.31 -13.40 -19.84
N TYR A 83 -24.13 -13.82 -19.40
CA TYR A 83 -23.26 -13.00 -18.53
C TYR A 83 -22.17 -12.24 -19.27
N LEU A 84 -21.56 -12.81 -20.30
CA LEU A 84 -20.52 -12.14 -21.06
C LEU A 84 -21.10 -11.30 -22.22
N GLY A 85 -22.17 -11.75 -22.84
CA GLY A 85 -22.89 -11.05 -23.89
C GLY A 85 -21.98 -10.60 -25.02
N LYS A 86 -22.35 -9.49 -25.67
CA LYS A 86 -21.56 -8.90 -26.78
C LYS A 86 -20.18 -8.37 -26.35
N ASN A 87 -19.97 -8.10 -25.08
CA ASN A 87 -18.71 -7.56 -24.57
C ASN A 87 -17.63 -8.64 -24.37
N GLY A 88 -17.99 -9.94 -24.39
CA GLY A 88 -17.09 -11.06 -24.18
C GLY A 88 -16.41 -11.09 -22.80
N LYS A 89 -16.94 -10.34 -21.82
CA LYS A 89 -16.39 -10.26 -20.48
C LYS A 89 -17.44 -9.81 -19.46
N TYR A 90 -17.33 -10.33 -18.25
CA TYR A 90 -18.14 -9.94 -17.10
C TYR A 90 -17.23 -9.43 -15.98
N LYS A 91 -17.38 -8.15 -15.59
CA LYS A 91 -16.62 -7.58 -14.47
C LYS A 91 -17.26 -8.04 -13.16
N TYR A 92 -16.52 -8.78 -12.32
CA TYR A 92 -17.05 -9.29 -11.07
C TYR A 92 -16.50 -8.57 -9.83
N TYR A 93 -15.42 -7.79 -9.96
CA TYR A 93 -14.98 -6.85 -8.93
C TYR A 93 -14.20 -5.71 -9.51
N ASP A 94 -14.18 -4.61 -8.76
CA ASP A 94 -13.42 -3.39 -9.08
C ASP A 94 -13.23 -2.60 -7.80
N SER A 95 -12.00 -2.29 -7.45
CA SER A 95 -11.67 -1.52 -6.27
C SER A 95 -10.47 -0.62 -6.51
N ASP A 96 -10.53 0.57 -5.93
CA ASP A 96 -9.46 1.55 -5.95
C ASP A 96 -8.78 1.63 -4.59
N ALA A 97 -7.47 1.73 -4.60
CA ALA A 97 -6.66 1.95 -3.43
C ALA A 97 -5.70 3.13 -3.69
N ASN A 98 -5.71 4.09 -2.80
CA ASN A 98 -4.82 5.25 -2.84
C ASN A 98 -4.00 5.29 -1.55
N LYS A 99 -2.73 5.65 -1.68
CA LYS A 99 -1.84 5.90 -0.55
C LYS A 99 -1.11 7.22 -0.81
N ASP A 100 -1.24 8.13 0.13
CA ASP A 100 -0.41 9.33 0.23
C ASP A 100 0.63 9.09 1.33
N ASP A 101 1.91 9.31 1.04
CA ASP A 101 3.02 9.07 1.96
C ASP A 101 3.94 10.30 1.91
N TYR A 102 3.93 11.09 2.96
CA TYR A 102 4.70 12.31 3.09
C TYR A 102 5.61 12.20 4.29
N SER A 103 6.90 12.36 4.07
CA SER A 103 7.87 12.33 5.16
C SER A 103 8.89 13.45 5.05
N GLY A 104 9.37 13.89 6.18
CA GLY A 104 10.45 14.86 6.30
C GLY A 104 11.39 14.48 7.42
N PHE A 105 12.64 14.84 7.27
CA PHE A 105 13.65 14.66 8.30
C PHE A 105 14.56 15.88 8.38
N LEU A 106 15.09 16.10 9.58
CA LEU A 106 16.12 17.08 9.85
C LEU A 106 17.12 16.46 10.82
N LYS A 107 18.36 16.35 10.37
CA LYS A 107 19.46 15.90 11.20
C LYS A 107 20.47 17.04 11.34
N ALA A 108 20.82 17.40 12.56
CA ALA A 108 21.82 18.39 12.88
C ALA A 108 22.88 17.77 13.79
N THR A 109 24.14 17.97 13.45
CA THR A 109 25.28 17.59 14.27
C THR A 109 26.07 18.87 14.58
N TYR A 110 26.40 19.08 15.84
CA TYR A 110 27.23 20.18 16.30
C TYR A 110 28.51 19.64 16.92
N SER A 111 29.66 20.10 16.40
CA SER A 111 30.98 19.73 16.87
C SER A 111 31.54 20.81 17.77
N PHE A 112 31.98 20.43 18.97
CA PHE A 112 32.56 21.37 19.95
C PHE A 112 33.72 20.70 20.69
N LEU A 113 34.60 21.50 21.27
CA LEU A 113 35.77 21.08 22.06
C LEU A 113 36.58 19.96 21.36
N ASP A 114 36.89 20.14 20.08
CA ASP A 114 37.72 19.30 19.19
C ASP A 114 37.39 17.81 19.14
N HIS A 115 36.81 17.24 20.20
CA HIS A 115 36.56 15.79 20.34
C HIS A 115 35.08 15.42 20.51
N TRP A 116 34.21 16.38 20.76
CA TRP A 116 32.82 16.13 21.09
C TRP A 116 31.86 16.52 19.95
N ASN A 117 30.88 15.67 19.74
CA ASN A 117 29.77 15.95 18.84
C ASN A 117 28.45 15.63 19.54
N VAL A 118 27.46 16.50 19.42
CA VAL A 118 26.06 16.23 19.76
C VAL A 118 25.26 16.21 18.47
N PHE A 119 24.25 15.34 18.40
CA PHE A 119 23.37 15.32 17.26
C PHE A 119 21.92 15.19 17.67
N ALA A 120 21.03 15.74 16.86
CA ALA A 120 19.61 15.52 16.88
C ALA A 120 19.14 15.10 15.48
N ASP A 121 18.29 14.11 15.42
CA ASP A 121 17.64 13.60 14.20
C ASP A 121 16.14 13.56 14.47
N LEU A 122 15.38 14.33 13.72
CA LEU A 122 13.94 14.45 13.81
C LEU A 122 13.34 13.92 12.51
N GLN A 123 12.47 12.95 12.62
CA GLN A 123 11.75 12.38 11.48
C GLN A 123 10.25 12.46 11.72
N TYR A 124 9.53 12.90 10.71
CA TYR A 124 8.08 12.93 10.70
C TYR A 124 7.56 12.29 9.42
N ARG A 125 6.55 11.43 9.55
CA ARG A 125 5.89 10.78 8.41
C ARG A 125 4.38 10.79 8.59
N TYR A 126 3.69 11.22 7.57
CA TYR A 126 2.25 11.14 7.42
C TYR A 126 1.90 10.14 6.34
N VAL A 127 0.98 9.23 6.64
CA VAL A 127 0.51 8.21 5.69
C VAL A 127 -1.00 8.22 5.72
N LYS A 128 -1.63 8.35 4.55
CA LYS A 128 -3.07 8.22 4.38
C LYS A 128 -3.39 7.07 3.43
N TYR A 129 -4.31 6.20 3.84
CA TYR A 129 -4.85 5.11 3.03
C TYR A 129 -6.32 5.35 2.74
N LYS A 130 -6.69 5.24 1.48
CA LYS A 130 -8.07 5.22 1.07
C LYS A 130 -8.32 4.06 0.12
N THR A 131 -9.30 3.21 0.45
CA THR A 131 -9.69 2.07 -0.40
C THR A 131 -11.20 2.06 -0.54
N ASP A 132 -11.67 2.10 -1.77
CA ASP A 132 -13.09 2.11 -2.12
C ASP A 132 -13.40 1.05 -3.16
N GLY A 133 -14.66 0.60 -3.21
CA GLY A 133 -15.17 -0.26 -4.26
C GLY A 133 -15.49 -1.67 -3.80
N LEU A 134 -15.52 -2.61 -4.75
CA LEU A 134 -15.94 -3.99 -4.55
C LEU A 134 -14.73 -4.93 -4.53
N ASN A 135 -14.61 -5.72 -3.46
CA ASN A 135 -13.59 -6.76 -3.33
C ASN A 135 -13.94 -8.00 -4.18
N ASP A 136 -12.96 -8.83 -4.47
CA ASP A 136 -13.17 -10.14 -5.13
C ASP A 136 -13.73 -11.25 -4.20
N ARG A 137 -14.05 -10.90 -2.96
CA ARG A 137 -14.68 -11.78 -1.98
C ARG A 137 -16.19 -11.59 -2.02
N PHE A 138 -16.90 -12.70 -2.19
CA PHE A 138 -18.36 -12.74 -2.15
C PHE A 138 -18.83 -13.32 -0.83
N VAL A 139 -19.78 -12.64 -0.21
CA VAL A 139 -20.45 -13.06 1.03
C VAL A 139 -21.92 -13.33 0.73
N LYS A 140 -22.52 -14.30 1.43
CA LYS A 140 -23.95 -14.57 1.28
C LYS A 140 -24.75 -13.62 2.15
N LYS A 141 -25.61 -12.79 1.52
CA LYS A 141 -26.51 -11.87 2.18
C LYS A 141 -27.91 -12.06 1.58
N ASP A 142 -28.92 -12.29 2.40
CA ASP A 142 -30.33 -12.50 2.00
C ASP A 142 -30.50 -13.56 0.88
N GLY A 143 -29.74 -14.66 1.00
CA GLY A 143 -29.78 -15.76 0.03
C GLY A 143 -28.97 -15.54 -1.26
N LYS A 144 -28.43 -14.35 -1.48
CA LYS A 144 -27.62 -13.97 -2.66
C LYS A 144 -26.15 -13.81 -2.30
N TYR A 145 -25.28 -14.07 -3.28
CA TYR A 145 -23.85 -13.75 -3.15
C TYR A 145 -23.60 -12.33 -3.66
N VAL A 146 -23.11 -11.47 -2.76
CA VAL A 146 -22.77 -10.07 -3.05
C VAL A 146 -21.30 -9.82 -2.76
N ASN A 147 -20.68 -8.90 -3.50
CA ASN A 147 -19.31 -8.48 -3.22
C ASN A 147 -19.21 -7.87 -1.82
N GLN A 148 -18.11 -8.13 -1.17
CA GLN A 148 -17.75 -7.37 0.01
C GLN A 148 -17.31 -5.94 -0.42
N GLU A 149 -18.00 -4.94 0.11
CA GLU A 149 -17.62 -3.55 -0.09
C GLU A 149 -16.37 -3.20 0.71
N LEU A 150 -15.51 -2.43 0.07
CA LEU A 150 -14.34 -1.81 0.70
C LEU A 150 -14.65 -0.32 0.89
N ASN A 151 -14.48 0.16 2.11
CA ASN A 151 -14.59 1.57 2.45
C ASN A 151 -13.64 1.81 3.63
N ILE A 152 -12.38 2.09 3.32
CA ILE A 152 -11.32 2.35 4.30
C ILE A 152 -10.78 3.75 4.02
N ASP A 153 -10.75 4.58 5.03
CA ASP A 153 -10.13 5.92 5.01
C ASP A 153 -9.42 6.11 6.35
N ASP A 154 -8.14 5.75 6.40
CA ASP A 154 -7.32 5.80 7.60
C ASP A 154 -6.09 6.67 7.36
N ASP A 155 -5.68 7.43 8.37
CA ASP A 155 -4.43 8.18 8.37
C ASP A 155 -3.60 7.93 9.63
N PHE A 156 -2.30 8.05 9.47
CA PHE A 156 -1.31 7.78 10.51
C PHE A 156 -0.24 8.86 10.51
N ASN A 157 0.17 9.22 11.72
CA ASN A 157 1.24 10.18 11.96
C ASN A 157 2.33 9.52 12.79
N PHE A 158 3.58 9.62 12.35
CA PHE A 158 4.73 9.04 13.03
C PHE A 158 5.76 10.13 13.28
N PHE A 159 6.15 10.30 14.54
CA PHE A 159 7.23 11.18 14.91
C PHE A 159 8.33 10.36 15.61
N ASN A 160 9.53 10.36 15.02
CA ASN A 160 10.66 9.54 15.43
C ASN A 160 11.87 10.42 15.74
N PRO A 161 11.96 11.00 16.94
CA PRO A 161 13.12 11.77 17.36
C PRO A 161 14.24 10.85 17.84
N LYS A 162 15.48 11.24 17.54
CA LYS A 162 16.70 10.64 18.05
C LYS A 162 17.69 11.75 18.44
N ALA A 163 18.38 11.58 19.53
CA ALA A 163 19.46 12.46 19.93
C ALA A 163 20.61 11.66 20.54
N GLY A 164 21.82 12.21 20.46
CA GLY A 164 22.98 11.54 21.03
C GLY A 164 24.20 12.44 21.11
N ILE A 165 25.20 11.92 21.79
CA ILE A 165 26.50 12.54 21.97
C ILE A 165 27.60 11.54 21.64
N SER A 166 28.66 11.99 21.04
CA SER A 166 29.85 11.18 20.78
C SER A 166 31.15 11.91 21.12
N TYR A 167 32.11 11.14 21.58
CA TYR A 167 33.47 11.55 21.86
C TYR A 167 34.43 10.77 20.99
N THR A 168 35.38 11.44 20.36
CA THR A 168 36.42 10.81 19.52
C THR A 168 37.77 11.39 19.84
N ASN A 169 38.73 10.55 20.25
CA ASN A 169 40.12 10.96 20.50
C ASN A 169 41.07 9.78 20.27
N GLU A 170 42.16 10.03 19.55
CA GLU A 170 43.31 9.11 19.32
C GLU A 170 42.89 7.68 18.92
N GLY A 171 41.93 7.54 18.02
CA GLY A 171 41.45 6.24 17.54
C GLY A 171 40.36 5.58 18.44
N HIS A 172 40.03 6.19 19.59
CA HIS A 172 38.94 5.76 20.46
C HIS A 172 37.67 6.56 20.16
N LYS A 173 36.53 5.86 20.09
CA LYS A 173 35.21 6.47 19.93
C LYS A 173 34.23 5.90 20.94
N ALA A 174 33.60 6.79 21.70
CA ALA A 174 32.48 6.46 22.58
C ALA A 174 31.23 7.24 22.13
N TYR A 175 30.06 6.64 22.24
CA TYR A 175 28.81 7.32 21.93
C TYR A 175 27.66 6.82 22.81
N ALA A 176 26.70 7.71 23.05
CA ALA A 176 25.41 7.39 23.66
C ALA A 176 24.29 8.05 22.88
N SER A 177 23.17 7.35 22.72
CA SER A 177 22.01 7.91 22.04
C SER A 177 20.70 7.35 22.59
N VAL A 178 19.64 8.13 22.45
CA VAL A 178 18.26 7.77 22.75
C VAL A 178 17.39 8.04 21.54
N ALA A 179 16.44 7.15 21.26
CA ALA A 179 15.50 7.28 20.16
C ALA A 179 14.11 6.78 20.52
N LEU A 180 13.08 7.44 19.99
CA LEU A 180 11.73 6.91 19.92
C LEU A 180 11.48 6.43 18.48
N ALA A 181 10.90 5.25 18.34
CA ALA A 181 10.59 4.67 17.02
C ALA A 181 9.11 4.27 16.98
N ASN A 182 8.36 4.97 16.15
CA ASN A 182 6.99 4.64 15.80
C ASN A 182 6.94 4.17 14.36
N ARG A 183 6.18 3.12 14.08
CA ARG A 183 6.03 2.56 12.75
C ARG A 183 4.59 2.24 12.41
N GLU A 184 4.32 2.18 11.13
CA GLU A 184 3.05 1.73 10.58
C GLU A 184 2.71 0.32 11.08
N PRO A 185 1.44 0.06 11.47
CA PRO A 185 0.98 -1.28 11.81
C PRO A 185 1.22 -2.25 10.65
N GLU A 186 1.77 -3.42 10.94
CA GLU A 186 1.91 -4.46 9.93
C GLU A 186 0.53 -4.96 9.52
N ARG A 187 0.31 -5.07 8.21
CA ARG A 187 -0.89 -5.69 7.66
C ARG A 187 -0.79 -7.19 7.93
N ASN A 188 -1.49 -7.68 8.93
CA ASN A 188 -1.67 -9.11 9.10
C ASN A 188 -2.55 -9.64 7.96
N ASN A 189 -2.01 -10.59 7.21
CA ASN A 189 -2.73 -11.33 6.18
C ASN A 189 -3.77 -12.29 6.76
#